data_df3634a7a01da5a9a3e9dcd0bf26ce3f
#
_entry.id   df3634a7a01da5a9a3e9dcd0bf26ce3f
#
_cell.length_a   1.000
_cell.length_b   1.000
_cell.length_c   1.000
_cell.angle_alpha   90.00
_cell.angle_beta   90.00
_cell.angle_gamma   90.00
#
_symmetry.space_group_name_H-M   'P 1'
#
loop_
_entity.id
_entity.type
_entity.pdbx_description
1 polymer ?
#
loop_
_entity_poly.entity_id
_entity_poly.type
_entity_poly.pdbx_seq_one_letter_code
_entity_poly.pdbx_strand_id
1 'polypeptide(L)'
;MLTHGGSPCHLSLDEVNGILHVANYGGGSYIAYLVDKNNGIIMEELYFEDYGKGSNVNPDRQADAHAHMAFFFKHFIYVVDLGSDKIHHYRVSFSYIFCHRNVAIITASLI
;
A
#
# COMPACT_ATOMS: atom_id res chain seq x y z
N MET A 1 -4.33 -15.43 6.76
CA MET A 1 -4.49 -13.98 7.08
C MET A 1 -5.11 -13.29 5.90
N LEU A 2 -6.13 -12.49 6.14
CA LEU A 2 -6.84 -11.79 5.07
C LEU A 2 -6.19 -10.43 4.81
N THR A 3 -6.12 -10.02 3.53
CA THR A 3 -5.61 -8.70 3.16
C THR A 3 -6.66 -7.59 3.25
N HIS A 4 -7.90 -7.95 3.56
CA HIS A 4 -9.07 -7.05 3.66
C HIS A 4 -9.35 -6.29 2.37
N GLY A 5 -8.83 -6.78 1.24
CA GLY A 5 -9.04 -6.17 -0.07
C GLY A 5 -8.98 -7.21 -1.17
N GLY A 6 -9.54 -6.87 -2.32
CA GLY A 6 -9.52 -7.75 -3.49
C GLY A 6 -8.22 -7.64 -4.26
N SER A 7 -7.83 -8.74 -4.90
CA SER A 7 -6.73 -8.80 -5.85
C SER A 7 -5.41 -8.23 -5.31
N PRO A 8 -4.85 -8.79 -4.23
CA PRO A 8 -3.50 -8.40 -3.82
C PRO A 8 -2.53 -8.72 -4.96
N CYS A 9 -1.75 -7.74 -5.39
CA CYS A 9 -0.95 -7.87 -6.61
C CYS A 9 0.53 -7.57 -6.41
N HIS A 10 0.92 -6.97 -5.30
CA HIS A 10 2.32 -6.65 -5.04
C HIS A 10 2.58 -6.65 -3.55
N LEU A 11 3.74 -7.17 -3.17
CA LEU A 11 4.19 -7.14 -1.79
C LEU A 11 5.69 -6.81 -1.72
N SER A 12 6.09 -6.26 -0.60
CA SER A 12 7.46 -5.87 -0.32
C SER A 12 7.75 -6.13 1.15
N LEU A 13 8.93 -6.64 1.44
CA LEU A 13 9.32 -6.99 2.81
C LEU A 13 10.40 -6.05 3.33
N ASP A 14 10.11 -5.44 4.47
CA ASP A 14 11.11 -4.75 5.28
C ASP A 14 11.73 -5.79 6.21
N GLU A 15 12.90 -6.29 5.84
CA GLU A 15 13.58 -7.34 6.60
C GLU A 15 14.12 -6.84 7.94
N VAL A 16 14.44 -5.57 8.05
CA VAL A 16 15.01 -5.00 9.27
C VAL A 16 13.96 -4.96 10.38
N ASN A 17 12.79 -4.46 10.06
CA ASN A 17 11.70 -4.30 11.05
C ASN A 17 10.71 -5.48 11.05
N GLY A 18 10.81 -6.38 10.09
CA GLY A 18 9.89 -7.52 9.98
C GLY A 18 8.49 -7.09 9.59
N ILE A 19 8.37 -6.25 8.57
CA ILE A 19 7.07 -5.74 8.12
C ILE A 19 6.85 -6.15 6.66
N LEU A 20 5.71 -6.79 6.41
CA LEU A 20 5.28 -7.14 5.06
C LEU A 20 4.23 -6.12 4.60
N HIS A 21 4.51 -5.47 3.47
CA HIS A 21 3.65 -4.47 2.86
C HIS A 21 2.94 -5.07 1.67
N VAL A 22 1.62 -4.88 1.57
CA VAL A 22 0.80 -5.47 0.50
C VAL A 22 -0.09 -4.41 -0.13
N ALA A 23 -0.08 -4.36 -1.46
CA ALA A 23 -0.99 -3.54 -2.24
C ALA A 23 -2.12 -4.41 -2.78
N ASN A 24 -3.37 -4.01 -2.52
CA ASN A 24 -4.57 -4.67 -3.03
C ASN A 24 -5.09 -3.86 -4.22
N TYR A 25 -4.93 -4.39 -5.43
CA TYR A 25 -5.33 -3.67 -6.64
C TYR A 25 -6.85 -3.53 -6.74
N GLY A 26 -7.56 -4.66 -6.68
CA GLY A 26 -9.02 -4.67 -6.81
C GLY A 26 -9.71 -3.92 -5.70
N GLY A 27 -9.20 -4.04 -4.47
CA GLY A 27 -9.76 -3.34 -3.31
C GLY A 27 -9.33 -1.90 -3.18
N GLY A 28 -8.29 -1.47 -3.87
CA GLY A 28 -7.78 -0.10 -3.76
C GLY A 28 -7.30 0.23 -2.37
N SER A 29 -6.49 -0.65 -1.77
CA SER A 29 -6.09 -0.53 -0.37
C SER A 29 -4.65 -0.98 -0.16
N TYR A 30 -4.13 -0.63 0.99
CA TYR A 30 -2.80 -1.02 1.45
C TYR A 30 -2.90 -1.62 2.84
N ILE A 31 -2.14 -2.69 3.09
CA ILE A 31 -2.07 -3.31 4.40
C ILE A 31 -0.63 -3.68 4.75
N ALA A 32 -0.29 -3.59 6.02
CA ALA A 32 1.01 -3.98 6.54
C ALA A 32 0.85 -4.97 7.69
N TYR A 33 1.71 -5.98 7.71
CA TYR A 33 1.72 -7.02 8.73
C TYR A 33 3.07 -7.10 9.43
N LEU A 34 3.05 -7.43 10.71
CA LEU A 34 4.24 -7.86 11.42
C LEU A 34 4.54 -9.32 11.06
N VAL A 35 5.80 -9.59 10.74
CA VAL A 35 6.27 -10.93 10.37
C VAL A 35 7.36 -11.36 11.35
N ASP A 36 7.28 -12.61 11.80
CA ASP A 36 8.36 -13.22 12.58
C ASP A 36 9.57 -13.43 11.66
N LYS A 37 10.65 -12.73 11.94
CA LYS A 37 11.85 -12.75 11.09
C LYS A 37 12.59 -14.09 11.10
N ASN A 38 12.33 -14.92 12.10
CA ASN A 38 13.00 -16.21 12.23
C ASN A 38 12.34 -17.31 11.41
N ASN A 39 11.01 -17.29 11.30
CA ASN A 39 10.26 -18.35 10.63
C ASN A 39 9.33 -17.86 9.51
N GLY A 40 9.21 -16.55 9.30
CA GLY A 40 8.38 -15.98 8.23
C GLY A 40 6.88 -16.02 8.49
N ILE A 41 6.45 -16.34 9.70
CA ILE A 41 5.03 -16.38 10.03
C ILE A 41 4.49 -14.97 10.16
N ILE A 42 3.36 -14.70 9.50
CA ILE A 42 2.63 -13.43 9.65
C ILE A 42 1.94 -13.43 11.01
N MET A 43 2.29 -12.47 11.86
CA MET A 43 1.87 -12.46 13.26
C MET A 43 0.66 -11.59 13.50
N GLU A 44 0.68 -10.35 13.03
CA GLU A 44 -0.43 -9.43 13.28
C GLU A 44 -0.53 -8.35 12.21
N GLU A 45 -1.70 -7.79 12.07
CA GLU A 45 -1.97 -6.64 11.22
C GLU A 45 -1.55 -5.37 11.93
N LEU A 46 -0.71 -4.57 11.28
CA LEU A 46 -0.19 -3.32 11.84
C LEU A 46 -0.95 -2.10 11.36
N TYR A 47 -1.36 -2.11 10.10
CA TYR A 47 -1.97 -0.93 9.49
C TYR A 47 -2.78 -1.35 8.27
N PHE A 48 -3.93 -0.70 8.07
CA PHE A 48 -4.75 -0.86 6.88
C PHE A 48 -5.34 0.48 6.48
N GLU A 49 -5.31 0.77 5.18
CA GLU A 49 -5.96 1.96 4.65
C GLU A 49 -6.66 1.64 3.32
N ASP A 50 -7.95 1.97 3.26
CA ASP A 50 -8.76 1.91 2.05
C ASP A 50 -8.72 3.30 1.40
N TYR A 51 -8.27 3.37 0.14
CA TYR A 51 -8.13 4.64 -0.55
C TYR A 51 -9.44 5.13 -1.19
N GLY A 52 -10.45 4.28 -1.25
CA GLY A 52 -11.80 4.66 -1.66
C GLY A 52 -11.93 4.96 -3.15
N LYS A 53 -12.36 6.18 -3.47
CA LYS A 53 -12.65 6.57 -4.84
C LYS A 53 -11.41 7.00 -5.60
N GLY A 54 -11.44 6.79 -6.92
CA GLY A 54 -10.40 7.24 -7.81
C GLY A 54 -10.56 8.68 -8.25
N SER A 55 -9.65 9.13 -9.12
CA SER A 55 -9.67 10.47 -9.68
C SER A 55 -10.76 10.68 -10.74
N ASN A 56 -11.22 9.59 -11.33
CA ASN A 56 -12.20 9.56 -12.42
C ASN A 56 -11.74 10.31 -13.69
N VAL A 57 -10.46 10.54 -13.84
CA VAL A 57 -9.90 11.14 -15.08
C VAL A 57 -10.16 10.20 -16.25
N ASN A 58 -9.95 8.90 -16.05
CA ASN A 58 -10.36 7.85 -16.98
C ASN A 58 -11.46 7.02 -16.29
N PRO A 59 -12.75 7.24 -16.63
CA PRO A 59 -13.84 6.58 -15.91
C PRO A 59 -13.81 5.05 -15.97
N ASP A 60 -13.24 4.48 -17.01
CA ASP A 60 -13.16 3.04 -17.17
C ASP A 60 -12.11 2.40 -16.23
N ARG A 61 -11.10 3.17 -15.81
CA ARG A 61 -9.98 2.68 -15.04
C ARG A 61 -9.84 3.34 -13.67
N GLN A 62 -10.46 4.48 -13.46
CA GLN A 62 -10.22 5.34 -12.30
C GLN A 62 -11.48 5.76 -11.56
N ALA A 63 -12.54 4.95 -11.64
CA ALA A 63 -13.74 5.16 -10.82
C ALA A 63 -13.43 4.92 -9.33
N ASP A 64 -12.56 3.94 -9.05
CA ASP A 64 -12.13 3.59 -7.70
C ASP A 64 -10.61 3.59 -7.62
N ALA A 65 -10.08 3.63 -6.42
CA ALA A 65 -8.65 3.47 -6.17
C ALA A 65 -8.19 2.05 -6.54
N HIS A 66 -6.96 1.94 -7.05
CA HIS A 66 -6.34 0.68 -7.42
C HIS A 66 -4.86 0.70 -7.05
N ALA A 67 -4.56 0.28 -5.83
CA ALA A 67 -3.19 0.20 -5.35
C ALA A 67 -2.45 -0.93 -6.08
N HIS A 68 -1.47 -0.59 -6.89
CA HIS A 68 -0.75 -1.53 -7.74
C HIS A 68 0.58 -1.99 -7.15
N MET A 69 1.24 -1.15 -6.40
CA MET A 69 2.56 -1.42 -5.87
C MET A 69 2.71 -0.82 -4.48
N ALA A 70 3.29 -1.59 -3.55
CA ALA A 70 3.71 -1.11 -2.24
C ALA A 70 5.22 -1.34 -2.16
N PHE A 71 6.01 -0.29 -2.27
CA PHE A 71 7.46 -0.37 -2.38
C PHE A 71 8.13 0.26 -1.15
N PHE A 72 8.88 -0.57 -0.42
CA PHE A 72 9.64 -0.13 0.75
C PHE A 72 11.03 0.34 0.32
N PHE A 73 11.39 1.56 0.69
CA PHE A 73 12.70 2.12 0.40
C PHE A 73 13.17 2.98 1.57
N LYS A 74 14.29 2.59 2.16
CA LYS A 74 14.88 3.21 3.36
C LYS A 74 13.91 3.16 4.54
N HIS A 75 13.30 4.29 4.92
CA HIS A 75 12.38 4.38 6.05
C HIS A 75 10.94 4.65 5.63
N PHE A 76 10.66 4.50 4.33
CA PHE A 76 9.38 4.89 3.76
C PHE A 76 8.76 3.76 2.98
N ILE A 77 7.45 3.73 2.95
CA ILE A 77 6.68 2.91 2.01
C ILE A 77 5.97 3.84 1.03
N TYR A 78 6.04 3.50 -0.23
CA TYR A 78 5.37 4.20 -1.32
C TYR A 78 4.33 3.28 -1.92
N VAL A 79 3.06 3.71 -1.91
CA VAL A 79 1.98 2.95 -2.52
C VAL A 79 1.49 3.69 -3.74
N VAL A 80 1.70 3.10 -4.91
CA VAL A 80 1.31 3.67 -6.20
C VAL A 80 -0.12 3.28 -6.49
N ASP A 81 -0.98 4.29 -6.66
CA ASP A 81 -2.41 4.09 -6.84
C ASP A 81 -2.83 4.58 -8.23
N LEU A 82 -3.05 3.62 -9.13
CA LEU A 82 -3.48 3.88 -10.49
C LEU A 82 -4.83 4.62 -10.52
N GLY A 83 -5.75 4.22 -9.65
CA GLY A 83 -7.12 4.74 -9.71
C GLY A 83 -7.25 6.17 -9.26
N SER A 84 -6.44 6.62 -8.30
CA SER A 84 -6.52 7.98 -7.75
C SER A 84 -5.46 8.94 -8.28
N ASP A 85 -4.56 8.47 -9.16
CA ASP A 85 -3.43 9.26 -9.66
C ASP A 85 -2.51 9.76 -8.54
N LYS A 86 -2.32 8.95 -7.51
CA LYS A 86 -1.54 9.34 -6.34
C LYS A 86 -0.45 8.34 -6.03
N ILE A 87 0.60 8.83 -5.41
CA ILE A 87 1.54 8.01 -4.65
C ILE A 87 1.30 8.34 -3.17
N HIS A 88 0.82 7.36 -2.43
CA HIS A 88 0.64 7.47 -0.99
C HIS A 88 1.97 7.19 -0.31
N HIS A 89 2.31 7.96 0.70
CA HIS A 89 3.62 7.94 1.30
C HIS A 89 3.50 7.80 2.80
N TYR A 90 4.18 6.80 3.36
CA TYR A 90 4.16 6.52 4.79
C TYR A 90 5.57 6.47 5.32
N ARG A 91 5.76 7.02 6.51
CA ARG A 91 7.00 6.81 7.26
C ARG A 91 6.82 5.61 8.18
N VAL A 92 7.75 4.66 8.08
CA VAL A 92 7.80 3.49 8.95
C VAL A 92 8.71 3.81 10.14
N SER A 93 8.21 3.67 11.36
CA SER A 93 8.96 3.97 12.57
C SER A 93 9.18 2.71 13.41
N PHE A 94 10.04 2.82 14.44
CA PHE A 94 10.35 1.72 15.35
C PHE A 94 9.14 1.18 16.10
N SER A 95 8.13 2.02 16.33
CA SER A 95 6.90 1.63 17.04
C SER A 95 5.81 1.14 16.09
N TYR A 96 6.14 0.93 14.83
CA TYR A 96 5.18 0.53 13.77
C TYR A 96 4.05 1.54 13.59
N ILE A 97 4.29 2.80 13.91
CA ILE A 97 3.34 3.88 13.68
C ILE A 97 3.64 4.50 12.33
N PHE A 98 2.62 4.58 11.49
CA PHE A 98 2.74 5.14 10.15
C PHE A 98 2.17 6.56 10.12
N CYS A 99 2.88 7.44 9.43
CA CYS A 99 2.41 8.79 9.15
C CYS A 99 2.12 8.89 7.66
N HIS A 100 0.86 8.83 7.30
CA HIS A 100 0.44 8.90 5.89
C HIS A 100 0.55 10.31 5.34
N ARG A 101 1.11 10.42 4.15
CA ARG A 101 1.17 11.68 3.39
C ARG A 101 0.96 11.38 1.92
N ASN A 102 0.18 12.23 1.26
CA ASN A 102 0.12 12.22 -0.20
C ASN A 102 1.33 12.95 -0.73
N VAL A 103 2.20 12.25 -1.44
CA VAL A 103 3.47 12.81 -1.91
C VAL A 103 3.31 13.51 -3.24
N ALA A 104 2.51 12.93 -4.11
CA ALA A 104 2.36 13.44 -5.47
C ALA A 104 1.01 13.05 -6.04
N ILE A 105 0.52 13.89 -6.94
CA ILE A 105 -0.59 13.58 -7.83
C ILE A 105 0.03 13.40 -9.22
N ILE A 106 -0.12 12.21 -9.78
CA ILE A 106 0.45 11.86 -11.08
C ILE A 106 -0.70 11.71 -12.06
N THR A 107 -0.96 12.76 -12.82
CA THR A 107 -2.03 12.74 -13.82
C THR A 107 -1.54 12.10 -15.11
N ALA A 108 -2.34 11.26 -15.70
CA ALA A 108 -2.10 10.63 -17.00
C ALA A 108 -0.97 9.61 -17.05
N SER A 109 0.08 9.71 -16.26
CA SER A 109 1.25 8.83 -16.39
C SER A 109 1.02 7.41 -15.88
N LEU A 110 -0.01 7.17 -15.09
CA LEU A 110 -0.36 5.84 -14.57
C LEU A 110 -1.49 5.16 -15.35
N ILE A 111 -1.98 5.79 -16.39
CA ILE A 111 -3.11 5.25 -17.16
C ILE A 111 -2.61 4.49 -18.40
#